data_b3680ebfdf97aa0e806da3fea9c68d1c
#
_entry.id   b3680ebfdf97aa0e806da3fea9c68d1c
#
_cell.length_a   1.000
_cell.length_b   1.000
_cell.length_c   1.000
_cell.angle_alpha   90.00
_cell.angle_beta   90.00
_cell.angle_gamma   90.00
#
_symmetry.space_group_name_H-M   'P 1'
#
loop_
_entity.id
_entity.type
_entity.pdbx_description
1 polymer ?
#
loop_
_entity_poly.entity_id
_entity_poly.type
_entity_poly.pdbx_seq_one_letter_code
_entity_poly.pdbx_strand_id
1 'polypeptide(L)'
;LRAISANADAKLAYTIDGSEPTAKSNVVANGTAITLPEGNITLKVGLLVGGNVSGVETRSYEVKSFKPYPISVYVNTENVGWDHAYFWTWGGDETHGPANKDWPGDKVATATEHNGKKWFAKSFSINTPTDYVSFVFAKDKSTQTADVSNVTATSYFEVLKDVDGQGHYLVKDVTKENTTAIISIHDNASALNRPTVVSTIDGRTVRRFNSSVETAKALDGLAKGMYVVNGKKVVK
;
A
#
# COMPACT_ATOMS: atom_id res chain seq x y z
N LEU A 1 -10.14 23.65 -12.46
CA LEU A 1 -10.24 24.00 -13.88
C LEU A 1 -9.49 25.31 -14.15
N ARG A 2 -8.63 25.32 -15.18
CA ARG A 2 -7.84 26.52 -15.53
C ARG A 2 -7.77 26.68 -17.05
N ALA A 3 -7.93 27.92 -17.52
CA ALA A 3 -7.69 28.32 -18.92
C ALA A 3 -6.84 29.59 -18.98
N ILE A 4 -6.20 29.80 -20.12
CA ILE A 4 -5.50 31.07 -20.44
C ILE A 4 -6.45 31.91 -21.25
N SER A 5 -6.75 33.12 -20.79
CA SER A 5 -7.59 34.10 -21.51
C SER A 5 -7.06 35.52 -21.30
N ALA A 6 -7.08 36.31 -22.34
CA ALA A 6 -6.80 37.75 -22.25
C ALA A 6 -7.96 38.55 -21.63
N ASN A 7 -9.16 37.94 -21.52
CA ASN A 7 -10.32 38.57 -20.92
C ASN A 7 -10.35 38.25 -19.40
N ALA A 8 -10.28 39.29 -18.56
CA ALA A 8 -10.27 39.15 -17.11
C ALA A 8 -11.60 38.59 -16.55
N ASP A 9 -12.72 38.79 -17.24
CA ASP A 9 -14.06 38.33 -16.86
C ASP A 9 -14.37 36.93 -17.37
N ALA A 10 -13.40 36.25 -18.02
CA ALA A 10 -13.58 34.93 -18.55
C ALA A 10 -13.83 33.91 -17.40
N LYS A 11 -14.87 33.12 -17.57
CA LYS A 11 -15.25 32.01 -16.71
C LYS A 11 -15.09 30.68 -17.45
N LEU A 12 -15.29 29.58 -16.77
CA LEU A 12 -15.32 28.26 -17.36
C LEU A 12 -16.71 27.66 -17.18
N ALA A 13 -17.32 27.27 -18.32
CA ALA A 13 -18.54 26.47 -18.31
C ALA A 13 -18.17 24.98 -18.47
N TYR A 14 -18.80 24.10 -17.73
CA TYR A 14 -18.48 22.66 -17.80
C TYR A 14 -19.70 21.77 -17.62
N THR A 15 -19.59 20.54 -18.15
CA THR A 15 -20.50 19.42 -17.93
C THR A 15 -19.70 18.21 -17.49
N ILE A 16 -20.33 17.24 -16.82
CA ILE A 16 -19.69 16.00 -16.35
C ILE A 16 -20.28 14.74 -16.96
N ASP A 17 -21.26 14.89 -17.83
CA ASP A 17 -22.01 13.84 -18.52
C ASP A 17 -21.65 13.70 -20.01
N GLY A 18 -20.69 14.52 -20.49
CA GLY A 18 -20.28 14.56 -21.88
C GLY A 18 -21.12 15.43 -22.81
N SER A 19 -22.19 16.07 -22.29
CA SER A 19 -22.94 17.06 -23.06
C SER A 19 -22.11 18.30 -23.34
N GLU A 20 -22.43 19.05 -24.43
CA GLU A 20 -21.73 20.28 -24.73
C GLU A 20 -22.04 21.37 -23.69
N PRO A 21 -21.01 22.00 -23.11
CA PRO A 21 -21.20 23.07 -22.13
C PRO A 21 -21.77 24.33 -22.80
N THR A 22 -22.72 24.97 -22.15
CA THR A 22 -23.36 26.21 -22.55
C THR A 22 -23.25 27.24 -21.43
N ALA A 23 -23.67 28.46 -21.66
CA ALA A 23 -23.75 29.48 -20.61
C ALA A 23 -24.74 29.14 -19.47
N LYS A 24 -25.59 28.11 -19.66
CA LYS A 24 -26.52 27.58 -18.66
C LYS A 24 -26.01 26.37 -17.91
N SER A 25 -24.84 25.83 -18.31
CA SER A 25 -24.17 24.71 -17.62
C SER A 25 -23.54 25.16 -16.28
N ASN A 26 -22.80 24.27 -15.61
CA ASN A 26 -22.05 24.71 -14.44
C ASN A 26 -20.99 25.73 -14.83
N VAL A 27 -20.97 26.87 -14.15
CA VAL A 27 -20.05 27.96 -14.41
C VAL A 27 -19.21 28.27 -13.19
N VAL A 28 -17.90 28.32 -13.37
CA VAL A 28 -16.92 28.60 -12.30
C VAL A 28 -15.91 29.65 -12.73
N ALA A 29 -15.29 30.31 -11.75
CA ALA A 29 -14.16 31.20 -12.01
C ALA A 29 -12.95 30.41 -12.51
N ASN A 30 -12.06 31.06 -13.25
CA ASN A 30 -10.80 30.47 -13.67
C ASN A 30 -9.94 30.14 -12.45
N GLY A 31 -9.38 28.93 -12.41
CA GLY A 31 -8.58 28.42 -11.28
C GLY A 31 -9.38 27.65 -10.22
N THR A 32 -10.71 27.57 -10.35
CA THR A 32 -11.57 26.85 -9.38
C THR A 32 -11.32 25.34 -9.42
N ALA A 33 -11.16 24.72 -8.25
CA ALA A 33 -11.22 23.27 -8.08
C ALA A 33 -12.68 22.81 -8.14
N ILE A 34 -12.94 21.70 -8.84
CA ILE A 34 -14.24 21.03 -8.85
C ILE A 34 -14.08 19.62 -8.34
N THR A 35 -15.09 19.09 -7.65
CA THR A 35 -15.16 17.70 -7.24
C THR A 35 -15.96 16.92 -8.27
N LEU A 36 -15.42 15.81 -8.76
CA LEU A 36 -16.12 14.88 -9.64
C LEU A 36 -16.81 13.80 -8.80
N PRO A 37 -18.06 13.43 -9.11
CA PRO A 37 -18.74 12.32 -8.44
C PRO A 37 -18.09 10.97 -8.80
N GLU A 38 -18.38 9.93 -8.04
CA GLU A 38 -17.97 8.57 -8.35
C GLU A 38 -18.60 8.10 -9.68
N GLY A 39 -17.83 7.32 -10.44
CA GLY A 39 -18.28 6.71 -11.69
C GLY A 39 -17.42 7.10 -12.89
N ASN A 40 -17.94 6.77 -14.08
CA ASN A 40 -17.33 7.15 -15.33
C ASN A 40 -17.81 8.55 -15.74
N ILE A 41 -16.91 9.51 -15.73
CA ILE A 41 -17.21 10.92 -15.97
C ILE A 41 -16.60 11.33 -17.29
N THR A 42 -17.41 11.94 -18.14
CA THR A 42 -16.93 12.67 -19.33
C THR A 42 -17.04 14.16 -19.07
N LEU A 43 -15.94 14.75 -18.62
CA LEU A 43 -15.85 16.19 -18.37
C LEU A 43 -15.61 16.93 -19.69
N LYS A 44 -16.49 17.88 -20.02
CA LYS A 44 -16.26 18.88 -21.05
C LYS A 44 -16.19 20.25 -20.43
N VAL A 45 -15.20 21.05 -20.83
CA VAL A 45 -14.93 22.39 -20.28
C VAL A 45 -14.67 23.35 -21.42
N GLY A 46 -15.35 24.46 -21.44
CA GLY A 46 -15.14 25.54 -22.40
C GLY A 46 -14.97 26.89 -21.74
N LEU A 47 -14.33 27.81 -22.44
CA LEU A 47 -14.16 29.19 -22.02
C LEU A 47 -15.47 29.97 -22.28
N LEU A 48 -16.04 30.53 -21.23
CA LEU A 48 -17.27 31.34 -21.29
C LEU A 48 -16.93 32.85 -21.25
N VAL A 49 -17.24 33.53 -22.33
CA VAL A 49 -17.10 35.00 -22.48
C VAL A 49 -18.34 35.57 -23.13
N GLY A 50 -18.95 36.58 -22.53
CA GLY A 50 -20.11 37.29 -23.11
C GLY A 50 -21.30 36.36 -23.41
N GLY A 51 -21.47 35.27 -22.65
CA GLY A 51 -22.54 34.28 -22.84
C GLY A 51 -22.26 33.21 -23.89
N ASN A 52 -21.09 33.24 -24.54
CA ASN A 52 -20.68 32.26 -25.55
C ASN A 52 -19.60 31.33 -24.95
N VAL A 53 -19.73 30.02 -25.20
CA VAL A 53 -18.73 29.03 -24.84
C VAL A 53 -17.90 28.65 -26.05
N SER A 54 -16.58 28.60 -25.89
CA SER A 54 -15.63 28.28 -26.95
C SER A 54 -14.45 27.46 -26.42
N GLY A 55 -13.68 26.84 -27.32
CA GLY A 55 -12.49 26.09 -26.97
C GLY A 55 -12.80 24.92 -26.02
N VAL A 56 -13.83 24.12 -26.35
CA VAL A 56 -14.27 23.01 -25.51
C VAL A 56 -13.24 21.87 -25.55
N GLU A 57 -12.72 21.53 -24.38
CA GLU A 57 -11.84 20.38 -24.14
C GLU A 57 -12.62 19.25 -23.46
N THR A 58 -12.31 18.03 -23.85
CA THR A 58 -12.94 16.82 -23.29
C THR A 58 -11.90 15.94 -22.58
N ARG A 59 -12.26 15.48 -21.38
CA ARG A 59 -11.47 14.51 -20.60
C ARG A 59 -12.39 13.44 -19.99
N SER A 60 -11.95 12.19 -20.04
CA SER A 60 -12.66 11.08 -19.38
C SER A 60 -11.92 10.67 -18.12
N TYR A 61 -12.68 10.42 -17.05
CA TYR A 61 -12.19 9.98 -15.76
C TYR A 61 -13.00 8.78 -15.29
N GLU A 62 -12.33 7.80 -14.68
CA GLU A 62 -12.96 6.79 -13.84
C GLU A 62 -12.70 7.20 -12.39
N VAL A 63 -13.74 7.73 -11.72
CA VAL A 63 -13.66 8.16 -10.33
C VAL A 63 -14.15 7.04 -9.44
N LYS A 64 -13.25 6.50 -8.61
CA LYS A 64 -13.57 5.43 -7.64
C LYS A 64 -13.64 6.04 -6.25
N SER A 65 -14.64 5.62 -5.46
CA SER A 65 -14.67 5.95 -4.05
C SER A 65 -13.50 5.28 -3.33
N PHE A 66 -12.91 6.00 -2.41
CA PHE A 66 -11.92 5.41 -1.51
C PHE A 66 -12.62 4.38 -0.60
N LYS A 67 -12.03 3.20 -0.48
CA LYS A 67 -12.47 2.18 0.47
C LYS A 67 -11.44 2.09 1.58
N PRO A 68 -11.82 2.33 2.84
CA PRO A 68 -10.93 2.11 3.97
C PRO A 68 -10.34 0.72 3.98
N TYR A 69 -9.06 0.61 4.34
CA TYR A 69 -8.37 -0.67 4.40
C TYR A 69 -7.45 -0.75 5.62
N PRO A 70 -7.26 -1.95 6.20
CA PRO A 70 -6.35 -2.14 7.32
C PRO A 70 -4.90 -2.20 6.82
N ILE A 71 -4.00 -1.69 7.67
CA ILE A 71 -2.56 -1.90 7.56
C ILE A 71 -2.02 -2.43 8.88
N SER A 72 -0.87 -3.09 8.85
CA SER A 72 -0.12 -3.49 10.04
C SER A 72 1.31 -3.00 9.95
N VAL A 73 1.78 -2.42 11.04
CA VAL A 73 3.17 -1.98 11.20
C VAL A 73 3.87 -3.00 12.07
N TYR A 74 4.93 -3.60 11.54
CA TYR A 74 5.75 -4.61 12.20
C TYR A 74 7.12 -4.03 12.52
N VAL A 75 7.61 -4.29 13.74
CA VAL A 75 8.97 -3.93 14.14
C VAL A 75 9.72 -5.13 14.69
N ASN A 76 10.93 -5.35 14.17
CA ASN A 76 11.91 -6.28 14.72
C ASN A 76 12.94 -5.49 15.54
N THR A 77 13.18 -5.94 16.75
CA THR A 77 14.07 -5.29 17.71
C THR A 77 15.23 -6.20 18.15
N GLU A 78 15.47 -7.31 17.44
CA GLU A 78 16.49 -8.30 17.79
C GLU A 78 17.90 -7.72 17.82
N ASN A 79 18.21 -6.77 16.90
CA ASN A 79 19.51 -6.12 16.85
C ASN A 79 19.86 -5.35 18.13
N VAL A 80 18.84 -4.83 18.81
CA VAL A 80 18.97 -4.01 20.03
C VAL A 80 18.54 -4.75 21.30
N GLY A 81 18.09 -6.01 21.16
CA GLY A 81 17.74 -6.89 22.26
C GLY A 81 16.52 -6.45 23.08
N TRP A 82 15.55 -5.73 22.48
CA TRP A 82 14.31 -5.40 23.17
C TRP A 82 13.37 -6.62 23.11
N ASP A 83 12.77 -6.95 24.24
CA ASP A 83 11.80 -8.04 24.39
C ASP A 83 10.35 -7.63 24.20
N HIS A 84 10.12 -6.35 23.90
CA HIS A 84 8.84 -5.71 23.58
C HIS A 84 9.09 -4.41 22.82
N ALA A 85 8.03 -3.83 22.27
CA ALA A 85 8.06 -2.51 21.69
C ALA A 85 6.84 -1.70 22.13
N TYR A 86 7.04 -0.43 22.43
CA TYR A 86 5.97 0.54 22.52
C TYR A 86 5.79 1.24 21.18
N PHE A 87 4.55 1.55 20.85
CA PHE A 87 4.18 2.30 19.66
C PHE A 87 3.60 3.65 20.09
N TRP A 88 4.36 4.72 19.88
CA TRP A 88 3.84 6.07 19.93
C TRP A 88 3.49 6.49 18.52
N THR A 89 2.21 6.80 18.26
CA THR A 89 1.69 6.97 16.90
C THR A 89 0.93 8.27 16.75
N TRP A 90 0.93 8.84 15.54
CA TRP A 90 0.20 10.06 15.19
C TRP A 90 0.01 10.17 13.68
N GLY A 91 -0.70 11.23 13.25
CA GLY A 91 -0.75 11.68 11.85
C GLY A 91 -2.03 11.32 11.12
N GLY A 92 -2.05 11.73 9.85
CA GLY A 92 -3.15 11.48 8.94
C GLY A 92 -4.38 12.38 9.14
N ASP A 93 -5.44 12.05 8.41
CA ASP A 93 -6.74 12.71 8.47
C ASP A 93 -7.53 12.25 9.70
N GLU A 94 -7.23 11.04 10.18
CA GLU A 94 -7.79 10.45 11.38
C GLU A 94 -6.78 10.45 12.52
N THR A 95 -7.27 10.38 13.76
CA THR A 95 -6.38 10.30 14.92
C THR A 95 -5.86 8.87 15.08
N HIS A 96 -4.62 8.63 14.68
CA HIS A 96 -3.91 7.37 14.90
C HIS A 96 -3.10 7.35 16.20
N GLY A 97 -3.43 8.21 17.15
CA GLY A 97 -2.76 8.27 18.44
C GLY A 97 -2.83 6.94 19.20
N PRO A 98 -1.91 6.72 20.16
CA PRO A 98 -1.93 5.52 20.98
C PRO A 98 -3.17 5.52 21.88
N ALA A 99 -3.72 4.34 22.17
CA ALA A 99 -4.81 4.18 23.12
C ALA A 99 -4.37 4.61 24.53
N ASN A 100 -3.16 4.24 24.92
CA ASN A 100 -2.47 4.85 26.06
C ASN A 100 -1.88 6.20 25.63
N LYS A 101 -2.45 7.28 26.10
CA LYS A 101 -2.04 8.65 25.76
C LYS A 101 -0.74 9.09 26.46
N ASP A 102 -0.24 8.30 27.38
CA ASP A 102 1.02 8.56 28.05
C ASP A 102 2.18 8.00 27.24
N TRP A 103 3.26 8.76 27.18
CA TRP A 103 4.52 8.29 26.62
C TRP A 103 5.05 7.08 27.41
N PRO A 104 5.51 6.03 26.79
CA PRO A 104 5.85 5.85 25.36
C PRO A 104 4.75 5.22 24.48
N GLY A 105 3.50 5.24 24.88
CA GLY A 105 2.39 4.77 24.08
C GLY A 105 1.95 3.32 24.37
N ASP A 106 1.46 2.63 23.35
CA ASP A 106 0.88 1.30 23.51
C ASP A 106 1.97 0.22 23.49
N LYS A 107 2.02 -0.59 24.55
CA LYS A 107 2.96 -1.70 24.67
C LYS A 107 2.49 -2.93 23.88
N VAL A 108 3.36 -3.45 23.04
CA VAL A 108 3.22 -4.76 22.40
C VAL A 108 4.32 -5.68 22.95
N ALA A 109 3.92 -6.64 23.77
CA ALA A 109 4.84 -7.58 24.43
C ALA A 109 4.88 -8.97 23.75
N THR A 110 3.86 -9.29 22.93
CA THR A 110 3.80 -10.57 22.24
C THR A 110 4.26 -10.38 20.80
N ALA A 111 5.34 -11.08 20.44
CA ALA A 111 5.84 -11.10 19.07
C ALA A 111 5.16 -12.21 18.26
N THR A 112 5.03 -11.98 16.97
CA THR A 112 4.67 -12.98 15.95
C THR A 112 5.92 -13.37 15.16
N GLU A 113 5.99 -14.62 14.70
CA GLU A 113 7.09 -15.06 13.84
C GLU A 113 6.72 -14.90 12.37
N HIS A 114 7.62 -14.29 11.60
CA HIS A 114 7.53 -14.18 10.15
C HIS A 114 8.93 -14.20 9.54
N ASN A 115 9.15 -15.03 8.53
CA ASN A 115 10.46 -15.20 7.87
C ASN A 115 11.61 -15.50 8.85
N GLY A 116 11.36 -16.27 9.90
CA GLY A 116 12.37 -16.66 10.89
C GLY A 116 12.80 -15.55 11.86
N LYS A 117 12.09 -14.43 11.88
CA LYS A 117 12.30 -13.29 12.79
C LYS A 117 11.07 -13.04 13.65
N LYS A 118 11.28 -12.42 14.81
CA LYS A 118 10.21 -12.00 15.73
C LYS A 118 9.82 -10.57 15.47
N TRP A 119 8.52 -10.31 15.39
CA TRP A 119 7.94 -9.01 15.05
C TRP A 119 6.90 -8.61 16.08
N PHE A 120 7.04 -7.41 16.63
CA PHE A 120 5.97 -6.76 17.37
C PHE A 120 5.12 -5.98 16.37
N ALA A 121 3.79 -6.10 16.46
CA ALA A 121 2.91 -5.54 15.45
C ALA A 121 1.75 -4.76 16.05
N LYS A 122 1.37 -3.66 15.38
CA LYS A 122 0.15 -2.91 15.65
C LYS A 122 -0.58 -2.63 14.34
N SER A 123 -1.92 -2.77 14.36
CA SER A 123 -2.76 -2.54 13.19
C SER A 123 -3.45 -1.18 13.25
N PHE A 124 -3.69 -0.62 12.07
CA PHE A 124 -4.33 0.68 11.85
C PHE A 124 -5.30 0.56 10.68
N SER A 125 -6.21 1.54 10.54
CA SER A 125 -7.05 1.71 9.35
C SER A 125 -6.65 2.96 8.61
N ILE A 126 -6.47 2.87 7.29
CA ILE A 126 -6.35 4.03 6.42
C ILE A 126 -7.76 4.36 5.93
N ASN A 127 -8.31 5.50 6.34
CA ASN A 127 -9.72 5.83 6.20
C ASN A 127 -10.03 6.80 5.06
N THR A 128 -9.02 7.53 4.58
CA THR A 128 -9.14 8.48 3.46
C THR A 128 -7.94 8.36 2.51
N PRO A 129 -8.02 8.93 1.29
CA PRO A 129 -6.88 8.91 0.34
C PRO A 129 -5.64 9.65 0.82
N THR A 130 -5.79 10.57 1.77
CA THR A 130 -4.71 11.40 2.34
C THR A 130 -4.28 10.94 3.73
N ASP A 131 -4.93 9.90 4.25
CA ASP A 131 -4.64 9.35 5.57
C ASP A 131 -3.31 8.58 5.61
N TYR A 132 -2.64 8.64 6.75
CA TYR A 132 -1.37 7.95 7.01
C TYR A 132 -1.16 7.77 8.51
N VAL A 133 -0.22 6.94 8.90
CA VAL A 133 0.27 6.83 10.27
C VAL A 133 1.76 7.13 10.33
N SER A 134 2.16 7.90 11.34
CA SER A 134 3.56 8.12 11.72
C SER A 134 3.79 7.53 13.11
N PHE A 135 5.02 7.13 13.42
CA PHE A 135 5.29 6.49 14.71
C PHE A 135 6.74 6.58 15.12
N VAL A 136 6.96 6.36 16.42
CA VAL A 136 8.23 6.05 17.07
C VAL A 136 8.06 4.70 17.76
N PHE A 137 9.06 3.84 17.64
CA PHE A 137 9.17 2.65 18.50
C PHE A 137 9.98 3.01 19.74
N ALA A 138 9.55 2.54 20.91
CA ALA A 138 10.30 2.75 22.12
C ALA A 138 10.44 1.45 22.92
N LYS A 139 11.54 1.31 23.65
CA LYS A 139 11.73 0.29 24.67
C LYS A 139 11.10 0.71 26.00
N ASP A 140 11.28 1.97 26.33
CA ASP A 140 10.85 2.60 27.57
C ASP A 140 10.75 4.12 27.38
N LYS A 141 10.56 4.88 28.47
CA LYS A 141 10.42 6.35 28.43
C LYS A 141 11.67 7.10 27.98
N SER A 142 12.84 6.45 28.00
CA SER A 142 14.14 7.08 27.71
C SER A 142 14.84 6.50 26.47
N THR A 143 14.36 5.40 25.92
CA THR A 143 14.98 4.67 24.83
C THR A 143 14.00 4.52 23.68
N GLN A 144 14.28 5.17 22.56
CA GLN A 144 13.40 5.24 21.40
C GLN A 144 14.16 5.21 20.07
N THR A 145 13.42 5.02 18.99
CA THR A 145 13.90 5.21 17.62
C THR A 145 13.73 6.64 17.14
N ALA A 146 14.36 6.98 16.02
CA ALA A 146 13.98 8.11 15.20
C ALA A 146 12.55 7.92 14.66
N ASP A 147 11.94 9.03 14.19
CA ASP A 147 10.59 9.06 13.64
C ASP A 147 10.51 8.27 12.32
N VAL A 148 9.42 7.53 12.17
CA VAL A 148 9.00 6.96 10.88
C VAL A 148 7.70 7.63 10.47
N SER A 149 7.67 8.25 9.31
CA SER A 149 6.59 9.13 8.88
C SER A 149 5.84 8.63 7.66
N ASN A 150 4.54 8.97 7.57
CA ASN A 150 3.70 8.86 6.38
C ASN A 150 3.54 7.42 5.86
N VAL A 151 3.36 6.44 6.74
CA VAL A 151 3.12 5.05 6.37
C VAL A 151 1.65 4.86 6.00
N THR A 152 1.41 4.35 4.80
CA THR A 152 0.07 4.14 4.21
C THR A 152 -0.20 2.68 3.83
N ALA A 153 0.75 1.77 4.07
CA ALA A 153 0.63 0.36 3.73
C ALA A 153 1.25 -0.52 4.84
N THR A 154 0.89 -1.79 4.85
CA THR A 154 1.54 -2.77 5.74
C THR A 154 3.04 -2.76 5.51
N SER A 155 3.80 -2.54 6.58
CA SER A 155 5.25 -2.28 6.53
C SER A 155 6.00 -2.99 7.64
N TYR A 156 7.25 -3.33 7.35
CA TYR A 156 8.18 -4.03 8.23
C TYR A 156 9.44 -3.19 8.46
N PHE A 157 9.80 -3.01 9.72
CA PHE A 157 10.91 -2.16 10.13
C PHE A 157 11.86 -2.92 11.05
N GLU A 158 13.16 -2.72 10.87
CA GLU A 158 14.20 -3.22 11.79
C GLU A 158 14.82 -2.05 12.53
N VAL A 159 14.89 -2.16 13.86
CA VAL A 159 15.65 -1.23 14.68
C VAL A 159 17.14 -1.58 14.54
N LEU A 160 17.95 -0.60 14.14
CA LEU A 160 19.39 -0.77 13.99
C LEU A 160 20.12 -0.48 15.31
N LYS A 161 21.40 -0.88 15.41
CA LYS A 161 22.27 -0.51 16.54
C LYS A 161 22.76 0.92 16.45
N ASP A 162 22.76 1.47 15.25
CA ASP A 162 23.21 2.84 14.99
C ASP A 162 22.16 3.84 15.50
N VAL A 163 22.62 4.99 15.94
CA VAL A 163 21.81 6.08 16.45
C VAL A 163 22.04 7.36 15.65
N ASP A 164 21.07 8.26 15.66
CA ASP A 164 21.19 9.61 15.12
C ASP A 164 21.95 10.55 16.06
N GLY A 165 22.07 11.82 15.67
CA GLY A 165 22.76 12.86 16.48
C GLY A 165 22.05 13.21 17.79
N GLN A 166 20.84 12.68 18.02
CA GLN A 166 20.06 12.86 19.26
C GLN A 166 20.10 11.61 20.15
N GLY A 167 20.73 10.53 19.68
CA GLY A 167 20.79 9.27 20.40
C GLY A 167 19.59 8.36 20.17
N HIS A 168 18.73 8.64 19.18
CA HIS A 168 17.62 7.78 18.79
C HIS A 168 18.10 6.68 17.84
N TYR A 169 17.67 5.45 18.06
CA TYR A 169 18.01 4.32 17.19
C TYR A 169 17.47 4.52 15.77
N LEU A 170 18.28 4.27 14.78
CA LEU A 170 17.86 4.34 13.39
C LEU A 170 16.94 3.15 13.06
N VAL A 171 16.05 3.38 12.10
CA VAL A 171 15.08 2.39 11.64
C VAL A 171 15.29 2.12 10.16
N LYS A 172 15.39 0.85 9.78
CA LYS A 172 15.47 0.41 8.38
C LYS A 172 14.12 -0.13 7.95
N ASP A 173 13.58 0.39 6.85
CA ASP A 173 12.44 -0.20 6.17
C ASP A 173 12.90 -1.46 5.41
N VAL A 174 12.34 -2.60 5.79
CA VAL A 174 12.60 -3.93 5.20
C VAL A 174 11.32 -4.54 4.62
N THR A 175 10.34 -3.69 4.30
CA THR A 175 9.03 -4.09 3.77
C THR A 175 9.18 -4.93 2.51
N LYS A 176 10.02 -4.51 1.56
CA LYS A 176 10.26 -5.26 0.32
C LYS A 176 10.82 -6.66 0.57
N GLU A 177 11.70 -6.80 1.54
CA GLU A 177 12.33 -8.07 1.90
C GLU A 177 11.31 -9.05 2.53
N ASN A 178 10.28 -8.52 3.19
CA ASN A 178 9.25 -9.30 3.87
C ASN A 178 7.95 -9.48 3.07
N THR A 179 7.67 -8.62 2.09
CA THR A 179 6.48 -8.71 1.22
C THR A 179 6.77 -9.38 -0.12
N THR A 180 8.01 -9.38 -0.60
CA THR A 180 8.46 -10.14 -1.77
C THR A 180 8.74 -11.61 -1.45
N ALA A 181 8.43 -12.08 -0.25
CA ALA A 181 8.36 -13.50 -0.03
C ALA A 181 7.38 -14.06 -1.06
N ILE A 182 7.91 -14.69 -2.11
CA ILE A 182 7.29 -15.87 -2.70
C ILE A 182 6.71 -16.59 -1.49
N ILE A 183 5.38 -16.71 -1.43
CA ILE A 183 4.71 -17.42 -0.37
C ILE A 183 5.42 -18.77 -0.28
N SER A 184 6.35 -18.90 0.66
CA SER A 184 6.71 -20.19 1.18
C SER A 184 5.44 -20.63 1.88
N ILE A 185 4.59 -21.34 1.14
CA ILE A 185 3.52 -22.09 1.75
C ILE A 185 4.28 -23.02 2.68
N HIS A 186 4.35 -22.67 3.96
CA HIS A 186 4.68 -23.64 5.00
C HIS A 186 3.61 -24.71 4.83
N ASP A 187 4.04 -25.86 4.35
CA ASP A 187 3.23 -27.07 4.33
C ASP A 187 2.76 -27.35 5.76
N ASN A 188 1.60 -26.77 6.10
CA ASN A 188 0.84 -27.32 7.19
C ASN A 188 0.54 -28.77 6.82
N ALA A 189 0.66 -29.67 7.77
CA ALA A 189 0.48 -31.13 7.63
C ALA A 189 -0.84 -31.57 6.96
N SER A 190 -1.76 -30.68 6.64
CA SER A 190 -2.96 -30.89 5.82
C SER A 190 -2.69 -30.86 4.31
N ALA A 191 -1.47 -30.58 3.86
CA ALA A 191 -1.11 -30.55 2.42
C ALA A 191 -0.82 -31.95 1.83
N LEU A 192 -0.85 -32.99 2.64
CA LEU A 192 -0.53 -34.39 2.23
C LEU A 192 -1.42 -34.98 1.12
N ASN A 193 -2.51 -34.30 0.72
CA ASN A 193 -3.42 -34.77 -0.34
C ASN A 193 -3.63 -33.78 -1.49
N ARG A 194 -2.77 -32.76 -1.65
CA ARG A 194 -2.89 -31.86 -2.83
C ARG A 194 -2.12 -32.45 -4.02
N PRO A 195 -2.72 -32.44 -5.22
CA PRO A 195 -2.03 -32.88 -6.44
C PRO A 195 -0.81 -31.98 -6.70
N THR A 196 0.33 -32.61 -7.07
CA THR A 196 1.49 -31.85 -7.55
C THR A 196 1.34 -31.60 -9.04
N VAL A 197 1.43 -30.33 -9.47
CA VAL A 197 1.36 -29.90 -10.86
C VAL A 197 2.69 -29.30 -11.27
N VAL A 198 3.24 -29.79 -12.38
CA VAL A 198 4.44 -29.23 -13.02
C VAL A 198 4.03 -28.57 -14.32
N SER A 199 4.38 -27.31 -14.49
CA SER A 199 4.10 -26.53 -15.70
C SER A 199 5.39 -25.90 -16.25
N THR A 200 5.40 -25.60 -17.52
CA THR A 200 6.39 -24.70 -18.13
C THR A 200 6.15 -23.26 -17.68
N ILE A 201 7.11 -22.36 -17.89
CA ILE A 201 7.01 -20.94 -17.48
C ILE A 201 5.92 -20.17 -18.25
N ASP A 202 5.51 -20.66 -19.41
CA ASP A 202 4.38 -20.15 -20.21
C ASP A 202 3.02 -20.73 -19.77
N GLY A 203 2.99 -21.51 -18.68
CA GLY A 203 1.77 -22.01 -18.05
C GLY A 203 1.25 -23.36 -18.56
N ARG A 204 1.93 -24.01 -19.52
CA ARG A 204 1.51 -25.32 -20.03
C ARG A 204 1.86 -26.40 -19.01
N THR A 205 0.85 -27.20 -18.56
CA THR A 205 1.06 -28.33 -17.66
C THR A 205 1.79 -29.45 -18.39
N VAL A 206 2.92 -29.90 -17.87
CA VAL A 206 3.73 -31.00 -18.41
C VAL A 206 3.61 -32.28 -17.61
N ARG A 207 3.23 -32.18 -16.31
CA ARG A 207 3.02 -33.35 -15.45
C ARG A 207 2.06 -33.03 -14.31
N ARG A 208 1.29 -34.02 -13.88
CA ARG A 208 0.39 -33.93 -12.74
C ARG A 208 0.46 -35.24 -11.93
N PHE A 209 0.57 -35.12 -10.61
CA PHE A 209 0.48 -36.21 -9.65
C PHE A 209 -0.80 -36.03 -8.84
N ASN A 210 -1.47 -37.12 -8.50
CA ASN A 210 -2.70 -37.06 -7.69
C ASN A 210 -2.46 -36.80 -6.19
N SER A 211 -1.20 -36.76 -5.77
CA SER A 211 -0.77 -36.49 -4.39
C SER A 211 0.41 -35.53 -4.37
N SER A 212 0.78 -35.05 -3.17
CA SER A 212 2.00 -34.27 -2.97
C SER A 212 3.23 -35.12 -3.28
N VAL A 213 4.13 -34.56 -4.11
CA VAL A 213 5.40 -35.20 -4.49
C VAL A 213 6.52 -34.17 -4.33
N GLU A 214 7.66 -34.60 -3.81
CA GLU A 214 8.85 -33.74 -3.69
C GLU A 214 9.27 -33.16 -5.05
N THR A 215 9.73 -31.90 -5.05
CA THR A 215 10.06 -31.16 -6.28
C THR A 215 11.08 -31.91 -7.15
N ALA A 216 12.12 -32.51 -6.56
CA ALA A 216 13.13 -33.28 -7.29
C ALA A 216 12.49 -34.46 -8.05
N LYS A 217 11.62 -35.21 -7.37
CA LYS A 217 10.89 -36.33 -7.94
C LYS A 217 9.86 -35.90 -8.99
N ALA A 218 9.22 -34.75 -8.78
CA ALA A 218 8.27 -34.18 -9.74
C ALA A 218 8.93 -33.80 -11.08
N LEU A 219 10.20 -33.41 -11.04
CA LEU A 219 11.00 -33.03 -12.21
C LEU A 219 11.79 -34.19 -12.82
N ASP A 220 11.81 -35.36 -12.18
CA ASP A 220 12.58 -36.49 -12.68
C ASP A 220 12.15 -36.90 -14.11
N GLY A 221 13.14 -37.19 -14.96
CA GLY A 221 12.92 -37.53 -16.39
C GLY A 221 12.52 -36.33 -17.29
N LEU A 222 12.34 -35.10 -16.79
CA LEU A 222 12.13 -33.92 -17.63
C LEU A 222 13.47 -33.39 -18.16
N ALA A 223 13.46 -32.64 -19.25
CA ALA A 223 14.65 -31.96 -19.78
C ALA A 223 15.18 -30.89 -18.82
N LYS A 224 16.47 -30.51 -18.93
CA LYS A 224 16.99 -29.36 -18.19
C LYS A 224 16.26 -28.09 -18.63
N GLY A 225 15.81 -27.28 -17.67
CA GLY A 225 15.05 -26.08 -17.96
C GLY A 225 14.36 -25.49 -16.73
N MET A 226 13.62 -24.39 -16.94
CA MET A 226 12.81 -23.76 -15.91
C MET A 226 11.37 -24.32 -15.93
N TYR A 227 10.88 -24.66 -14.75
CA TYR A 227 9.53 -25.18 -14.53
C TYR A 227 8.84 -24.44 -13.40
N VAL A 228 7.53 -24.58 -13.31
CA VAL A 228 6.71 -24.15 -12.18
C VAL A 228 6.11 -25.39 -11.54
N VAL A 229 6.49 -25.67 -10.29
CA VAL A 229 5.96 -26.80 -9.50
C VAL A 229 5.06 -26.22 -8.40
N ASN A 230 3.76 -26.49 -8.46
CA ASN A 230 2.76 -25.95 -7.54
C ASN A 230 2.85 -24.42 -7.35
N GLY A 231 3.04 -23.66 -8.45
CA GLY A 231 3.20 -22.21 -8.43
C GLY A 231 4.62 -21.70 -8.13
N LYS A 232 5.58 -22.58 -7.81
CA LYS A 232 6.96 -22.22 -7.48
C LYS A 232 7.89 -22.44 -8.67
N LYS A 233 8.65 -21.43 -9.08
CA LYS A 233 9.69 -21.55 -10.12
C LYS A 233 10.85 -22.40 -9.63
N VAL A 234 11.28 -23.35 -10.46
CA VAL A 234 12.36 -24.31 -10.17
C VAL A 234 13.20 -24.49 -11.42
N VAL A 235 14.50 -24.63 -11.26
CA VAL A 235 15.44 -24.99 -12.34
C VAL A 235 15.80 -26.46 -12.17
N LYS A 236 15.71 -27.22 -13.27
CA LYS A 236 16.20 -28.61 -13.34
C LYS A 236 17.56 -28.66 -14.03
#